data_3a0448da95887165a238c0d77dde5fb1
#
_entry.id   3a0448da95887165a238c0d77dde5fb1
#
_cell.length_a   1.000
_cell.length_b   1.000
_cell.length_c   1.000
_cell.angle_alpha   90.00
_cell.angle_beta   90.00
_cell.angle_gamma   90.00
#
_symmetry.space_group_name_H-M   'P 1'
#
loop_
_entity.id
_entity.type
_entity.pdbx_description
1 polymer ?
#
loop_
_entity_poly.entity_id
_entity_poly.type
_entity_poly.pdbx_seq_one_letter_code
_entity_poly.pdbx_strand_id
1 'polypeptide(L)'
;MNTTEINVGQLRIRYLIDGSQSASLGMFELTVPPGSNVPPPHSHTNNEEIVYVLEGRLRYSVGSDARDLGPGETMRTPKGSVHGFSNPFEGVARALITMAPDIGPKYFEEVASVVNAGGPPDKGALMAIMSRYGLVPGVPK
;
A
#
# COMPACT_ATOMS: atom_id res chain seq x y z
N MET A 1 -22.66 -7.10 3.18
CA MET A 1 -21.71 -6.30 2.41
C MET A 1 -20.50 -7.17 2.08
N ASN A 2 -20.20 -7.29 0.80
CA ASN A 2 -19.07 -8.11 0.37
C ASN A 2 -17.79 -7.29 0.41
N THR A 3 -16.82 -7.75 1.20
CA THR A 3 -15.48 -7.17 1.18
C THR A 3 -14.59 -8.02 0.28
N THR A 4 -13.71 -7.36 -0.48
CA THR A 4 -12.74 -8.04 -1.34
C THR A 4 -11.45 -8.21 -0.57
N GLU A 5 -10.97 -9.45 -0.43
CA GLU A 5 -9.66 -9.73 0.13
C GLU A 5 -8.67 -10.07 -0.97
N ILE A 6 -7.49 -9.46 -0.91
CA ILE A 6 -6.42 -9.65 -1.87
C ILE A 6 -5.14 -9.93 -1.10
N ASN A 7 -4.48 -11.04 -1.44
CA ASN A 7 -3.18 -11.38 -0.87
C ASN A 7 -2.10 -11.03 -1.89
N VAL A 8 -1.18 -10.14 -1.51
CA VAL A 8 -0.04 -9.75 -2.33
C VAL A 8 1.21 -10.26 -1.61
N GLY A 9 1.67 -11.47 -1.98
CA GLY A 9 2.69 -12.16 -1.22
C GLY A 9 2.20 -12.40 0.21
N GLN A 10 2.92 -11.88 1.19
CA GLN A 10 2.57 -11.99 2.60
C GLN A 10 1.59 -10.93 3.07
N LEU A 11 1.40 -9.87 2.29
CA LEU A 11 0.50 -8.78 2.66
C LEU A 11 -0.94 -9.18 2.40
N ARG A 12 -1.84 -8.76 3.29
CA ARG A 12 -3.27 -8.92 3.09
C ARG A 12 -3.91 -7.55 2.96
N ILE A 13 -4.72 -7.40 1.93
CA ILE A 13 -5.49 -6.19 1.69
C ILE A 13 -6.97 -6.57 1.71
N ARG A 14 -7.74 -5.92 2.58
CA ARG A 14 -9.18 -6.13 2.65
C ARG A 14 -9.88 -4.83 2.32
N TYR A 15 -10.49 -4.77 1.13
CA TYR A 15 -11.17 -3.57 0.67
C TYR A 15 -12.49 -3.39 1.40
N LEU A 16 -12.70 -2.21 1.95
CA LEU A 16 -13.92 -1.84 2.66
C LEU A 16 -14.80 -0.94 1.79
N ILE A 17 -14.20 0.01 1.10
CA ILE A 17 -14.89 0.94 0.21
C ILE A 17 -14.10 1.03 -1.08
N ASP A 18 -14.74 0.65 -2.20
CA ASP A 18 -14.17 0.85 -3.54
C ASP A 18 -14.74 2.13 -4.12
N GLY A 19 -13.92 3.19 -4.15
CA GLY A 19 -14.28 4.47 -4.73
C GLY A 19 -13.78 4.66 -6.16
N SER A 20 -13.12 3.66 -6.74
CA SER A 20 -12.40 3.82 -8.01
C SER A 20 -13.31 4.13 -9.19
N GLN A 21 -14.54 3.62 -9.20
CA GLN A 21 -15.44 3.80 -10.32
C GLN A 21 -16.02 5.21 -10.44
N SER A 22 -16.01 5.97 -9.34
CA SER A 22 -16.56 7.33 -9.31
C SER A 22 -15.52 8.38 -8.93
N ALA A 23 -14.24 8.03 -8.98
CA ALA A 23 -13.13 8.89 -8.57
C ALA A 23 -13.33 9.44 -7.14
N SER A 24 -13.85 8.59 -6.26
CA SER A 24 -14.18 8.92 -4.87
C SER A 24 -13.16 8.32 -3.91
N LEU A 25 -13.32 8.63 -2.63
CA LEU A 25 -12.51 8.08 -1.56
C LEU A 25 -12.64 6.56 -1.48
N GLY A 26 -11.52 5.86 -1.36
CA GLY A 26 -11.49 4.44 -1.06
C GLY A 26 -10.94 4.19 0.33
N MET A 27 -11.18 2.98 0.84
CA MET A 27 -10.71 2.58 2.16
C MET A 27 -10.44 1.09 2.19
N PHE A 28 -9.29 0.69 2.72
CA PHE A 28 -8.97 -0.72 2.90
C PHE A 28 -8.11 -0.94 4.15
N GLU A 29 -8.17 -2.16 4.66
CA GLU A 29 -7.27 -2.61 5.73
C GLU A 29 -6.05 -3.28 5.13
N LEU A 30 -4.88 -2.95 5.67
CA LEU A 30 -3.61 -3.55 5.30
C LEU A 30 -3.07 -4.34 6.48
N THR A 31 -2.74 -5.61 6.27
CA THR A 31 -2.11 -6.47 7.27
C THR A 31 -0.70 -6.79 6.81
N VAL A 32 0.28 -6.49 7.67
CA VAL A 32 1.71 -6.65 7.38
C VAL A 32 2.34 -7.54 8.45
N PRO A 33 2.58 -8.83 8.15
CA PRO A 33 3.30 -9.70 9.07
C PRO A 33 4.75 -9.23 9.29
N PRO A 34 5.39 -9.64 10.42
CA PRO A 34 6.78 -9.30 10.67
C PRO A 34 7.69 -9.73 9.53
N GLY A 35 8.62 -8.84 9.14
CA GLY A 35 9.62 -9.15 8.12
C GLY A 35 9.07 -9.38 6.72
N SER A 36 7.84 -8.96 6.44
CA SER A 36 7.23 -9.14 5.13
C SER A 36 8.00 -8.42 4.04
N ASN A 37 8.07 -9.05 2.87
CA ASN A 37 8.48 -8.34 1.66
C ASN A 37 7.41 -7.33 1.31
N VAL A 38 7.80 -6.08 1.20
CA VAL A 38 6.90 -4.97 0.93
C VAL A 38 7.24 -4.35 -0.42
N PRO A 39 6.30 -3.63 -1.04
CA PRO A 39 6.60 -2.91 -2.27
C PRO A 39 7.73 -1.90 -2.03
N PRO A 40 8.59 -1.67 -3.03
CA PRO A 40 9.59 -0.62 -2.92
C PRO A 40 8.91 0.75 -2.79
N PRO A 41 9.60 1.75 -2.26
CA PRO A 41 9.05 3.09 -2.17
C PRO A 41 8.60 3.61 -3.53
N HIS A 42 7.50 4.34 -3.52
CA HIS A 42 6.91 4.90 -4.75
C HIS A 42 6.08 6.13 -4.42
N SER A 43 5.68 6.85 -5.45
CA SER A 43 4.75 7.97 -5.32
C SER A 43 3.51 7.73 -6.17
N HIS A 44 2.39 8.32 -5.75
CA HIS A 44 1.14 8.30 -6.52
C HIS A 44 0.94 9.67 -7.14
N THR A 45 0.93 9.74 -8.46
CA THR A 45 0.70 11.00 -9.18
C THR A 45 -0.71 11.54 -8.93
N ASN A 46 -1.68 10.64 -8.82
CA ASN A 46 -3.10 11.01 -8.83
C ASN A 46 -3.84 10.81 -7.52
N ASN A 47 -3.18 10.25 -6.51
CA ASN A 47 -3.86 9.84 -5.28
C ASN A 47 -3.16 10.42 -4.05
N GLU A 48 -3.96 10.89 -3.11
CA GLU A 48 -3.51 11.21 -1.75
C GLU A 48 -3.83 10.02 -0.86
N GLU A 49 -2.95 9.69 0.08
CA GLU A 49 -3.08 8.51 0.93
C GLU A 49 -2.89 8.86 2.39
N ILE A 50 -3.71 8.25 3.26
CA ILE A 50 -3.56 8.38 4.71
C ILE A 50 -3.47 6.98 5.29
N VAL A 51 -2.50 6.77 6.19
CA VAL A 51 -2.36 5.55 6.96
C VAL A 51 -2.75 5.84 8.41
N TYR A 52 -3.55 4.94 8.99
CA TYR A 52 -3.94 4.98 10.41
C TYR A 52 -3.71 3.58 10.98
N VAL A 53 -2.77 3.46 11.92
CA VAL A 53 -2.42 2.15 12.49
C VAL A 53 -3.47 1.72 13.51
N LEU A 54 -3.97 0.50 13.35
CA LEU A 54 -4.98 -0.11 14.21
C LEU A 54 -4.34 -1.03 15.25
N GLU A 55 -3.30 -1.75 14.88
CA GLU A 55 -2.67 -2.78 15.71
C GLU A 55 -1.22 -2.95 15.34
N GLY A 56 -0.39 -3.25 16.33
CA GLY A 56 1.04 -3.45 16.12
C GLY A 56 1.77 -2.15 15.85
N ARG A 57 2.92 -2.26 15.19
CA ARG A 57 3.75 -1.10 14.81
C ARG A 57 4.14 -1.23 13.36
N LEU A 58 4.11 -0.12 12.66
CA LEU A 58 4.46 -0.07 11.24
C LEU A 58 5.47 1.07 11.02
N ARG A 59 6.60 0.74 10.42
CA ARG A 59 7.55 1.79 10.01
C ARG A 59 7.06 2.38 8.70
N TYR A 60 6.87 3.70 8.68
CA TYR A 60 6.29 4.39 7.53
C TYR A 60 7.10 5.64 7.21
N SER A 61 7.37 5.86 5.92
CA SER A 61 8.12 7.03 5.47
C SER A 61 7.35 7.81 4.43
N VAL A 62 7.41 9.14 4.52
CA VAL A 62 6.87 10.07 3.54
C VAL A 62 7.96 11.10 3.27
N GLY A 63 8.52 11.10 2.06
CA GLY A 63 9.69 11.92 1.75
C GLY A 63 10.86 11.56 2.66
N SER A 64 11.40 12.53 3.37
CA SER A 64 12.51 12.32 4.32
C SER A 64 12.04 12.07 5.76
N ASP A 65 10.73 12.06 6.01
CA ASP A 65 10.16 11.84 7.34
C ASP A 65 9.84 10.35 7.52
N ALA A 66 10.56 9.67 8.41
CA ALA A 66 10.33 8.27 8.72
C ALA A 66 9.93 8.12 10.19
N ARG A 67 8.84 7.38 10.43
CA ARG A 67 8.30 7.19 11.78
C ARG A 67 7.89 5.74 12.01
N ASP A 68 7.98 5.31 13.26
CA ASP A 68 7.42 4.04 13.70
C ASP A 68 6.06 4.32 14.32
N LEU A 69 5.01 4.00 13.56
CA LEU A 69 3.64 4.29 13.97
C LEU A 69 3.06 3.15 14.79
N GLY A 70 2.51 3.48 15.95
CA GLY A 70 1.74 2.56 16.76
C GLY A 70 0.23 2.82 16.65
N PRO A 71 -0.60 2.04 17.39
CA PRO A 71 -2.05 2.20 17.31
C PRO A 71 -2.53 3.62 17.56
N GLY A 72 -3.39 4.12 16.71
CA GLY A 72 -3.93 5.48 16.80
C GLY A 72 -3.08 6.55 16.16
N GLU A 73 -1.90 6.18 15.62
CA GLU A 73 -1.02 7.12 14.94
C GLU A 73 -1.21 7.10 13.44
N THR A 74 -0.91 8.22 12.80
CA THR A 74 -1.23 8.44 11.39
C THR A 74 -0.14 9.24 10.67
N MET A 75 -0.04 9.02 9.35
CA MET A 75 0.73 9.86 8.44
C MET A 75 -0.07 10.11 7.17
N ARG A 76 0.15 11.28 6.57
CA ARG A 76 -0.47 11.68 5.32
C ARG A 76 0.59 11.70 4.22
N THR A 77 0.28 11.08 3.08
CA THR A 77 1.11 11.12 1.88
C THR A 77 0.42 11.99 0.82
N PRO A 78 0.87 13.22 0.61
CA PRO A 78 0.33 14.05 -0.48
C PRO A 78 0.62 13.45 -1.85
N LYS A 79 -0.14 13.84 -2.86
CA LYS A 79 0.14 13.44 -4.23
C LYS A 79 1.57 13.78 -4.61
N GLY A 80 2.26 12.84 -5.25
CA GLY A 80 3.62 13.02 -5.71
C GLY A 80 4.71 12.82 -4.67
N SER A 81 4.37 12.64 -3.39
CA SER A 81 5.37 12.35 -2.36
C SER A 81 5.76 10.88 -2.35
N VAL A 82 7.05 10.59 -2.28
CA VAL A 82 7.54 9.22 -2.19
C VAL A 82 7.23 8.68 -0.79
N HIS A 83 6.61 7.51 -0.72
CA HIS A 83 6.31 6.86 0.54
C HIS A 83 6.66 5.37 0.49
N GLY A 84 6.79 4.77 1.65
CA GLY A 84 7.06 3.35 1.80
C GLY A 84 6.76 2.92 3.22
N PHE A 85 6.65 1.60 3.42
CA PHE A 85 6.43 1.04 4.74
C PHE A 85 7.19 -0.27 4.90
N SER A 86 7.38 -0.68 6.15
CA SER A 86 7.96 -1.98 6.49
C SER A 86 7.54 -2.38 7.90
N ASN A 87 7.65 -3.67 8.20
CA ASN A 87 7.42 -4.16 9.55
C ASN A 87 8.66 -4.90 10.07
N PRO A 88 9.64 -4.18 10.64
CA PRO A 88 10.82 -4.80 11.24
C PRO A 88 10.59 -5.26 12.68
N PHE A 89 9.36 -5.16 13.18
CA PHE A 89 9.00 -5.49 14.56
C PHE A 89 8.55 -6.95 14.66
N GLU A 90 8.29 -7.44 15.87
CA GLU A 90 7.97 -8.84 16.12
C GLU A 90 6.50 -9.19 15.92
N GLY A 91 5.61 -8.22 16.02
CA GLY A 91 4.16 -8.43 15.91
C GLY A 91 3.61 -8.09 14.55
N VAL A 92 2.43 -8.63 14.24
CA VAL A 92 1.68 -8.27 13.04
C VAL A 92 1.19 -6.84 13.16
N ALA A 93 1.34 -6.05 12.09
CA ALA A 93 0.78 -4.70 12.00
C ALA A 93 -0.48 -4.70 11.16
N ARG A 94 -1.49 -3.98 11.62
CA ARG A 94 -2.72 -3.72 10.85
C ARG A 94 -2.95 -2.23 10.78
N ALA A 95 -3.28 -1.74 9.60
CA ALA A 95 -3.51 -0.33 9.37
C ALA A 95 -4.73 -0.13 8.49
N LEU A 96 -5.40 0.99 8.68
CA LEU A 96 -6.46 1.45 7.80
C LEU A 96 -5.85 2.43 6.81
N ILE A 97 -6.07 2.19 5.53
CA ILE A 97 -5.59 3.06 4.46
C ILE A 97 -6.78 3.72 3.79
N THR A 98 -6.74 5.05 3.69
CA THR A 98 -7.69 5.79 2.86
C THR A 98 -6.94 6.43 1.70
N MET A 99 -7.57 6.47 0.55
CA MET A 99 -6.96 7.00 -0.66
C MET A 99 -7.99 7.83 -1.43
N ALA A 100 -7.60 9.02 -1.84
CA ALA A 100 -8.50 9.95 -2.52
C ALA A 100 -7.81 10.61 -3.73
N PRO A 101 -8.34 10.43 -4.95
CA PRO A 101 -9.31 9.40 -5.32
C PRO A 101 -8.72 8.00 -5.16
N ASP A 102 -9.58 7.00 -5.05
CA ASP A 102 -9.15 5.62 -4.83
C ASP A 102 -8.45 5.05 -6.07
N ILE A 103 -7.35 4.31 -5.84
CA ILE A 103 -6.69 3.56 -6.92
C ILE A 103 -7.50 2.31 -7.31
N GLY A 104 -8.23 1.76 -6.35
CA GLY A 104 -9.13 0.63 -6.55
C GLY A 104 -8.49 -0.74 -6.32
N PRO A 105 -9.32 -1.75 -6.02
CA PRO A 105 -8.82 -3.09 -5.74
C PRO A 105 -8.20 -3.77 -6.95
N LYS A 106 -8.59 -3.40 -8.16
CA LYS A 106 -8.03 -3.97 -9.39
C LYS A 106 -6.52 -3.82 -9.49
N TYR A 107 -5.99 -2.69 -9.04
CA TYR A 107 -4.55 -2.46 -9.01
C TYR A 107 -3.86 -3.56 -8.19
N PHE A 108 -4.36 -3.82 -6.99
CA PHE A 108 -3.77 -4.82 -6.10
C PHE A 108 -3.95 -6.24 -6.63
N GLU A 109 -5.07 -6.53 -7.30
CA GLU A 109 -5.29 -7.81 -7.95
C GLU A 109 -4.29 -8.06 -9.07
N GLU A 110 -4.00 -7.05 -9.88
CA GLU A 110 -3.01 -7.15 -10.95
C GLU A 110 -1.60 -7.35 -10.38
N VAL A 111 -1.23 -6.58 -9.36
CA VAL A 111 0.07 -6.75 -8.67
C VAL A 111 0.16 -8.15 -8.06
N ALA A 112 -0.90 -8.61 -7.41
CA ALA A 112 -0.94 -9.94 -6.80
C ALA A 112 -0.71 -11.05 -7.83
N SER A 113 -1.27 -10.92 -9.02
CA SER A 113 -1.09 -11.94 -10.08
C SER A 113 0.39 -12.10 -10.48
N VAL A 114 1.17 -11.02 -10.41
CA VAL A 114 2.61 -11.06 -10.71
C VAL A 114 3.41 -11.57 -9.51
N VAL A 115 3.15 -11.02 -8.33
CA VAL A 115 3.90 -11.38 -7.11
C VAL A 115 3.65 -12.83 -6.72
N ASN A 116 2.41 -13.31 -6.86
CA ASN A 116 2.01 -14.65 -6.42
C ASN A 116 2.27 -15.75 -7.46
N ALA A 117 2.82 -15.41 -8.61
CA ALA A 117 3.09 -16.37 -9.68
C ALA A 117 4.20 -17.36 -9.33
N GLY A 118 4.99 -17.09 -8.28
CA GLY A 118 6.12 -17.93 -7.88
C GLY A 118 7.44 -17.45 -8.49
N GLY A 119 8.53 -17.71 -7.78
CA GLY A 119 9.85 -17.23 -8.19
C GLY A 119 10.04 -15.73 -8.03
N PRO A 120 11.15 -15.17 -8.54
CA PRO A 120 11.37 -13.73 -8.48
C PRO A 120 10.27 -12.99 -9.26
N PRO A 121 9.75 -11.88 -8.73
CA PRO A 121 8.73 -11.10 -9.44
C PRO A 121 9.25 -10.53 -10.76
N ASP A 122 8.38 -10.53 -11.77
CA ASP A 122 8.68 -9.90 -13.05
C ASP A 122 8.64 -8.37 -12.90
N LYS A 123 9.81 -7.77 -12.82
CA LYS A 123 9.93 -6.31 -12.59
C LYS A 123 9.32 -5.50 -13.73
N GLY A 124 9.47 -5.97 -14.97
CA GLY A 124 8.88 -5.29 -16.12
C GLY A 124 7.37 -5.27 -16.08
N ALA A 125 6.76 -6.40 -15.69
CA ALA A 125 5.30 -6.49 -15.53
C ALA A 125 4.80 -5.58 -14.41
N LEU A 126 5.50 -5.54 -13.26
CA LEU A 126 5.14 -4.66 -12.14
C LEU A 126 5.24 -3.19 -12.54
N MET A 127 6.31 -2.80 -13.24
CA MET A 127 6.49 -1.43 -13.71
C MET A 127 5.37 -1.01 -14.68
N ALA A 128 4.96 -1.91 -15.57
CA ALA A 128 3.86 -1.63 -16.49
C ALA A 128 2.53 -1.41 -15.76
N ILE A 129 2.26 -2.23 -14.73
CA ILE A 129 1.06 -2.06 -13.90
C ILE A 129 1.12 -0.72 -13.18
N MET A 130 2.21 -0.43 -12.49
CA MET A 130 2.39 0.83 -11.76
C MET A 130 2.16 2.03 -12.65
N SER A 131 2.77 2.03 -13.85
CA SER A 131 2.65 3.12 -14.80
C SER A 131 1.20 3.39 -15.20
N ARG A 132 0.41 2.33 -15.43
CA ARG A 132 -1.00 2.47 -15.80
C ARG A 132 -1.85 3.13 -14.72
N TYR A 133 -1.45 3.02 -13.47
CA TYR A 133 -2.17 3.58 -12.33
C TYR A 133 -1.53 4.86 -11.78
N GLY A 134 -0.55 5.41 -12.50
CA GLY A 134 0.09 6.67 -12.11
C GLY A 134 1.08 6.55 -10.95
N LEU A 135 1.60 5.35 -10.68
CA LEU A 135 2.64 5.17 -9.68
C LEU A 135 4.01 5.37 -10.32
N VAL A 136 4.89 6.05 -9.58
CA VAL A 136 6.26 6.30 -10.00
C VAL A 136 7.20 5.67 -8.96
N PRO A 137 8.13 4.80 -9.36
CA PRO A 137 9.08 4.21 -8.42
C PRO A 137 9.89 5.29 -7.72
N GLY A 138 10.06 5.13 -6.39
CA GLY A 138 10.91 6.01 -5.62
C GLY A 138 12.37 5.71 -5.86
N VAL A 139 13.21 6.74 -5.68
CA VAL A 139 14.67 6.57 -5.76
C VAL A 139 15.18 6.56 -4.32
N PRO A 140 15.89 5.49 -3.89
CA PRO A 140 16.54 5.49 -2.58
C PRO A 140 17.54 6.63 -2.51
N LYS A 141 17.49 7.38 -1.43
CA LYS A 141 18.49 8.43 -1.17
C LYS A 141 19.58 7.88 -0.28
#